data_268615d23a633d5ded2e17e2930ca8a7
#
_entry.id   268615d23a633d5ded2e17e2930ca8a7
#
_cell.length_a   1.000
_cell.length_b   1.000
_cell.length_c   1.000
_cell.angle_alpha   90.00
_cell.angle_beta   90.00
_cell.angle_gamma   90.00
#
_symmetry.space_group_name_H-M   'P 1'
#
loop_
_entity.id
_entity.type
_entity.pdbx_description
1 polymer ?
#
loop_
_entity_poly.entity_id
_entity_poly.type
_entity_poly.pdbx_seq_one_letter_code
_entity_poly.pdbx_strand_id
1 'polypeptide(L)'
;ELSTYFRINAAGTGQFERTLIVADEGAYVSYMEGCTAPMRDENQLHAAIVEIVVMDRAEVKYSTVQNWYPGDSEGKGGVLNLVTKRGLLKGENSRLSWTQVETGSAITWKYPSCVLMGDGSQAEFYSVAVTNNFQQADTGTKMIHLGKNTKSTIISKGISAGRSENSYRGLVKVCLLY
;
A
#
# COMPACT_ATOMS: atom_id res chain seq x y z
N GLU A 1 -5.83 -8.30 -16.60
CA GLU A 1 -4.94 -8.56 -15.48
C GLU A 1 -3.52 -8.13 -15.84
N LEU A 2 -2.87 -7.40 -14.93
CA LEU A 2 -1.50 -6.93 -15.08
C LEU A 2 -0.70 -7.37 -13.86
N SER A 3 0.56 -7.76 -14.06
CA SER A 3 1.49 -8.00 -12.98
C SER A 3 2.83 -7.33 -13.26
N THR A 4 3.44 -6.77 -12.22
CA THR A 4 4.80 -6.21 -12.29
C THR A 4 5.64 -6.80 -11.18
N TYR A 5 6.92 -6.89 -11.47
CA TYR A 5 7.91 -7.36 -10.53
C TYR A 5 9.09 -6.40 -10.48
N PHE A 6 9.32 -5.80 -9.32
CA PHE A 6 10.41 -4.87 -9.09
C PHE A 6 11.53 -5.51 -8.29
N ARG A 7 12.76 -5.29 -8.72
CA ARG A 7 13.94 -5.83 -8.05
C ARG A 7 15.05 -4.79 -7.95
N ILE A 8 15.51 -4.52 -6.74
CA ILE A 8 16.73 -3.75 -6.50
C ILE A 8 17.93 -4.69 -6.71
N ASN A 9 18.84 -4.34 -7.62
CA ASN A 9 19.93 -5.25 -8.00
C ASN A 9 21.35 -4.67 -7.80
N ALA A 10 21.49 -3.42 -7.34
CA ALA A 10 22.79 -2.78 -7.10
C ALA A 10 22.97 -2.42 -5.61
N ALA A 11 24.20 -2.46 -5.11
CA ALA A 11 24.56 -2.03 -3.77
C ALA A 11 24.57 -0.50 -3.66
N GLY A 12 24.31 0.04 -2.46
CA GLY A 12 24.35 1.47 -2.18
C GLY A 12 23.41 2.31 -3.04
N THR A 13 22.31 1.71 -3.55
CA THR A 13 21.37 2.38 -4.46
C THR A 13 19.97 2.44 -3.87
N GLY A 14 19.19 3.41 -4.35
CA GLY A 14 17.76 3.51 -4.11
C GLY A 14 16.96 3.21 -5.37
N GLN A 15 15.80 2.62 -5.20
CA GLN A 15 14.78 2.50 -6.24
C GLN A 15 13.69 3.52 -6.00
N PHE A 16 13.44 4.35 -7.01
CA PHE A 16 12.37 5.33 -7.00
C PHE A 16 11.40 4.98 -8.11
N GLU A 17 10.14 4.83 -7.77
CA GLU A 17 9.13 4.48 -8.75
C GLU A 17 7.83 5.26 -8.56
N ARG A 18 7.13 5.48 -9.65
CA ARG A 18 5.82 6.10 -9.65
C ARG A 18 4.90 5.34 -10.61
N THR A 19 3.81 4.81 -10.06
CA THR A 19 2.79 4.10 -10.82
C THR A 19 1.53 4.94 -10.87
N LEU A 20 0.99 5.18 -12.07
CA LEU A 20 -0.30 5.80 -12.27
C LEU A 20 -1.24 4.82 -12.98
N ILE A 21 -2.40 4.56 -12.38
CA ILE A 21 -3.48 3.77 -12.99
C ILE A 21 -4.69 4.67 -13.11
N VAL A 22 -5.21 4.79 -14.33
CA VAL A 22 -6.49 5.45 -14.62
C VAL A 22 -7.44 4.39 -15.18
N ALA A 23 -8.48 4.08 -14.43
CA ALA A 23 -9.54 3.17 -14.86
C ALA A 23 -10.72 4.02 -15.38
N ASP A 24 -10.89 4.03 -16.69
CA ASP A 24 -11.98 4.74 -17.35
C ASP A 24 -13.34 4.11 -17.03
N GLU A 25 -14.41 4.78 -17.44
CA GLU A 25 -15.79 4.38 -17.18
C GLU A 25 -16.04 2.90 -17.49
N GLY A 26 -16.58 2.18 -16.51
CA GLY A 26 -16.92 0.76 -16.61
C GLY A 26 -15.71 -0.19 -16.69
N ALA A 27 -14.48 0.31 -16.62
CA ALA A 27 -13.29 -0.52 -16.72
C ALA A 27 -13.10 -1.39 -15.46
N TYR A 28 -12.56 -2.59 -15.67
CA TYR A 28 -12.09 -3.47 -14.60
C TYR A 28 -10.58 -3.67 -14.70
N VAL A 29 -9.86 -3.37 -13.64
CA VAL A 29 -8.40 -3.56 -13.56
C VAL A 29 -8.07 -4.44 -12.36
N SER A 30 -7.37 -5.53 -12.60
CA SER A 30 -6.70 -6.32 -11.55
C SER A 30 -5.20 -6.21 -11.74
N TYR A 31 -4.53 -5.64 -10.75
CA TYR A 31 -3.09 -5.38 -10.80
C TYR A 31 -2.40 -6.03 -9.59
N MET A 32 -1.34 -6.77 -9.86
CA MET A 32 -0.51 -7.38 -8.83
C MET A 32 0.93 -6.90 -8.92
N GLU A 33 1.46 -6.43 -7.82
CA GLU A 33 2.85 -6.00 -7.68
C GLU A 33 3.61 -6.90 -6.71
N GLY A 34 4.70 -7.45 -7.18
CA GLY A 34 5.66 -8.18 -6.36
C GLY A 34 6.98 -7.43 -6.27
N CYS A 35 7.50 -7.28 -5.06
CA CYS A 35 8.76 -6.57 -4.83
C CYS A 35 9.70 -7.42 -3.97
N THR A 36 10.95 -7.54 -4.40
CA THR A 36 12.01 -8.21 -3.63
C THR A 36 13.35 -7.49 -3.78
N ALA A 37 14.23 -7.69 -2.81
CA ALA A 37 15.63 -7.28 -2.89
C ALA A 37 16.54 -8.41 -2.42
N PRO A 38 17.76 -8.55 -2.99
CA PRO A 38 18.74 -9.51 -2.51
C PRO A 38 19.25 -9.12 -1.11
N MET A 39 19.74 -10.10 -0.37
CA MET A 39 20.40 -9.90 0.91
C MET A 39 21.70 -9.12 0.73
N ARG A 40 21.85 -8.02 1.47
CA ARG A 40 23.08 -7.20 1.47
C ARG A 40 23.27 -6.60 2.86
N ASP A 41 24.51 -6.47 3.30
CA ASP A 41 24.90 -5.89 4.60
C ASP A 41 24.72 -4.35 4.65
N GLU A 42 24.28 -3.75 3.57
CA GLU A 42 24.02 -2.32 3.43
C GLU A 42 22.53 -2.03 3.40
N ASN A 43 22.15 -0.85 3.88
CA ASN A 43 20.78 -0.38 3.71
C ASN A 43 20.50 -0.06 2.24
N GLN A 44 19.32 -0.45 1.80
CA GLN A 44 18.79 -0.12 0.48
C GLN A 44 17.49 0.66 0.62
N LEU A 45 17.27 1.64 -0.25
CA LEU A 45 16.04 2.43 -0.23
C LEU A 45 15.10 1.97 -1.35
N HIS A 46 13.87 1.67 -0.97
CA HIS A 46 12.73 1.59 -1.89
C HIS A 46 11.76 2.71 -1.57
N ALA A 47 11.57 3.63 -2.50
CA ALA A 47 10.61 4.72 -2.38
C ALA A 47 9.63 4.70 -3.56
N ALA A 48 8.35 4.53 -3.26
CA ALA A 48 7.33 4.39 -4.29
C ALA A 48 6.14 5.32 -4.07
N ILE A 49 5.59 5.80 -5.18
CA ILE A 49 4.32 6.52 -5.22
C ILE A 49 3.38 5.75 -6.15
N VAL A 50 2.20 5.39 -5.65
CA VAL A 50 1.14 4.79 -6.45
C VAL A 50 -0.08 5.69 -6.42
N GLU A 51 -0.58 6.05 -7.59
CA GLU A 51 -1.77 6.86 -7.78
C GLU A 51 -2.79 6.10 -8.63
N ILE A 52 -4.03 6.04 -8.16
CA ILE A 52 -5.12 5.35 -8.86
C ILE A 52 -6.31 6.30 -8.96
N VAL A 53 -6.79 6.51 -10.17
CA VAL A 53 -8.01 7.26 -10.46
C VAL A 53 -9.05 6.30 -11.01
N VAL A 54 -10.23 6.28 -10.39
CA VAL A 54 -11.31 5.36 -10.76
C VAL A 54 -12.52 6.18 -11.18
N MET A 55 -12.92 6.03 -12.45
CA MET A 55 -14.05 6.74 -13.07
C MET A 55 -15.36 5.99 -12.82
N ASP A 56 -16.46 6.46 -13.44
CA ASP A 56 -17.80 5.94 -13.20
C ASP A 56 -17.91 4.43 -13.42
N ARG A 57 -18.48 3.72 -12.44
CA ARG A 57 -18.70 2.26 -12.47
C ARG A 57 -17.46 1.42 -12.72
N ALA A 58 -16.26 2.02 -12.67
CA ALA A 58 -15.01 1.29 -12.80
C ALA A 58 -14.62 0.60 -11.47
N GLU A 59 -13.88 -0.48 -11.59
CA GLU A 59 -13.38 -1.24 -10.46
C GLU A 59 -11.88 -1.51 -10.61
N VAL A 60 -11.12 -1.23 -9.55
CA VAL A 60 -9.69 -1.54 -9.48
C VAL A 60 -9.41 -2.42 -8.27
N LYS A 61 -8.73 -3.53 -8.49
CA LYS A 61 -8.11 -4.36 -7.44
C LYS A 61 -6.61 -4.24 -7.54
N TYR A 62 -6.00 -3.68 -6.51
CA TYR A 62 -4.56 -3.49 -6.44
C TYR A 62 -3.99 -4.32 -5.30
N SER A 63 -3.18 -5.31 -5.62
CA SER A 63 -2.57 -6.22 -4.66
C SER A 63 -1.06 -6.05 -4.65
N THR A 64 -0.46 -6.01 -3.46
CA THR A 64 1.00 -6.03 -3.30
C THR A 64 1.44 -7.13 -2.34
N VAL A 65 2.49 -7.83 -2.73
CA VAL A 65 3.22 -8.74 -1.86
C VAL A 65 4.66 -8.25 -1.82
N GLN A 66 5.08 -7.74 -0.67
CA GLN A 66 6.42 -7.22 -0.48
C GLN A 66 7.19 -8.10 0.49
N ASN A 67 8.25 -8.71 -0.02
CA ASN A 67 9.16 -9.56 0.75
C ASN A 67 10.60 -9.08 0.57
N TRP A 68 10.91 -8.00 1.26
CA TRP A 68 12.21 -7.36 1.24
C TRP A 68 13.17 -8.01 2.24
N TYR A 69 14.47 -7.84 2.03
CA TYR A 69 15.46 -8.24 3.01
C TYR A 69 15.37 -7.39 4.30
N PRO A 70 15.20 -8.01 5.47
CA PRO A 70 14.98 -7.30 6.74
C PRO A 70 16.23 -6.82 7.46
N GLY A 71 17.40 -7.14 6.99
CA GLY A 71 18.66 -7.04 7.73
C GLY A 71 19.11 -8.39 8.33
N ASP A 72 20.29 -8.41 8.91
CA ASP A 72 20.87 -9.60 9.53
C ASP A 72 20.30 -9.88 10.95
N SER A 73 20.85 -10.87 11.62
CA SER A 73 20.43 -11.27 12.97
C SER A 73 20.71 -10.20 14.06
N GLU A 74 21.56 -9.22 13.76
CA GLU A 74 21.87 -8.08 14.63
C GLU A 74 21.08 -6.82 14.26
N GLY A 75 20.25 -6.89 13.21
CA GLY A 75 19.46 -5.77 12.71
C GLY A 75 20.24 -4.82 11.79
N LYS A 76 21.38 -5.27 11.23
CA LYS A 76 22.21 -4.48 10.34
C LYS A 76 21.81 -4.68 8.89
N GLY A 77 21.84 -3.60 8.11
CA GLY A 77 21.42 -3.63 6.69
C GLY A 77 19.91 -3.65 6.52
N GLY A 78 19.48 -4.19 5.39
CA GLY A 78 18.06 -4.33 5.06
C GLY A 78 17.45 -3.15 4.29
N VAL A 79 16.22 -3.32 3.87
CA VAL A 79 15.53 -2.36 3.01
C VAL A 79 14.71 -1.38 3.83
N LEU A 80 14.85 -0.09 3.50
CA LEU A 80 13.96 0.97 3.93
C LEU A 80 12.84 1.10 2.89
N ASN A 81 11.64 0.71 3.25
CA ASN A 81 10.48 0.63 2.35
C ASN A 81 9.50 1.76 2.65
N LEU A 82 9.62 2.85 1.89
CA LEU A 82 8.83 4.08 2.05
C LEU A 82 7.84 4.23 0.90
N VAL A 83 6.55 3.96 1.15
CA VAL A 83 5.54 3.90 0.10
C VAL A 83 4.35 4.79 0.40
N THR A 84 3.98 5.60 -0.58
CA THR A 84 2.77 6.40 -0.59
C THR A 84 1.81 5.88 -1.64
N LYS A 85 0.57 5.56 -1.24
CA LYS A 85 -0.51 5.13 -2.16
C LYS A 85 -1.70 6.07 -2.04
N ARG A 86 -2.24 6.49 -3.18
CA ARG A 86 -3.39 7.42 -3.26
C ARG A 86 -4.41 6.89 -4.24
N GLY A 87 -5.62 6.65 -3.75
CA GLY A 87 -6.79 6.32 -4.56
C GLY A 87 -7.75 7.50 -4.62
N LEU A 88 -8.18 7.88 -5.81
CA LEU A 88 -9.24 8.84 -6.04
C LEU A 88 -10.38 8.12 -6.76
N LEU A 89 -11.47 7.87 -6.02
CA LEU A 89 -12.71 7.35 -6.56
C LEU A 89 -13.56 8.53 -7.03
N LYS A 90 -13.23 9.02 -8.23
CA LYS A 90 -13.84 10.22 -8.81
C LYS A 90 -15.24 9.94 -9.34
N GLY A 91 -15.44 8.74 -9.87
CA GLY A 91 -16.67 8.35 -10.54
C GLY A 91 -17.74 7.82 -9.59
N GLU A 92 -19.01 7.93 -10.02
CA GLU A 92 -20.14 7.34 -9.32
C GLU A 92 -20.07 5.81 -9.32
N ASN A 93 -20.44 5.18 -8.20
CA ASN A 93 -20.42 3.73 -8.02
C ASN A 93 -19.06 3.06 -8.35
N SER A 94 -17.98 3.84 -8.31
CA SER A 94 -16.61 3.35 -8.50
C SER A 94 -16.14 2.52 -7.31
N ARG A 95 -15.21 1.59 -7.56
CA ARG A 95 -14.70 0.68 -6.53
C ARG A 95 -13.18 0.56 -6.57
N LEU A 96 -12.55 0.59 -5.39
CA LEU A 96 -11.13 0.36 -5.22
C LEU A 96 -10.88 -0.58 -4.05
N SER A 97 -10.21 -1.69 -4.30
CA SER A 97 -9.73 -2.61 -3.27
C SER A 97 -8.21 -2.62 -3.22
N TRP A 98 -7.66 -2.29 -2.06
CA TRP A 98 -6.25 -2.43 -1.73
C TRP A 98 -6.04 -3.71 -0.95
N THR A 99 -5.17 -4.59 -1.42
CA THR A 99 -4.67 -5.73 -0.65
C THR A 99 -3.17 -5.62 -0.52
N GLN A 100 -2.64 -5.71 0.69
CA GLN A 100 -1.19 -5.68 0.88
C GLN A 100 -0.72 -6.65 1.95
N VAL A 101 0.37 -7.33 1.62
CA VAL A 101 1.11 -8.20 2.52
C VAL A 101 2.52 -7.63 2.66
N GLU A 102 2.87 -7.23 3.87
CA GLU A 102 4.17 -6.68 4.22
C GLU A 102 4.92 -7.71 5.05
N THR A 103 5.93 -8.30 4.44
CA THR A 103 6.88 -9.18 5.10
C THR A 103 8.28 -8.76 4.71
N GLY A 104 9.22 -8.77 5.63
CA GLY A 104 10.56 -8.26 5.35
C GLY A 104 10.66 -6.76 5.60
N SER A 105 11.65 -6.11 4.97
CA SER A 105 12.14 -4.75 5.24
C SER A 105 12.70 -4.56 6.64
N ALA A 106 13.75 -3.76 6.77
CA ALA A 106 14.21 -3.29 8.08
C ALA A 106 13.21 -2.28 8.65
N ILE A 107 12.76 -1.33 7.81
CA ILE A 107 11.74 -0.35 8.15
C ILE A 107 10.72 -0.28 7.02
N THR A 108 9.44 -0.41 7.38
CA THR A 108 8.31 -0.16 6.48
C THR A 108 7.56 1.07 6.97
N TRP A 109 7.39 2.04 6.07
CA TRP A 109 6.53 3.21 6.29
C TRP A 109 5.55 3.34 5.13
N LYS A 110 4.27 2.96 5.37
CA LYS A 110 3.30 2.81 4.29
C LYS A 110 1.89 3.23 4.69
N TYR A 111 1.40 4.26 4.04
CA TYR A 111 0.09 4.86 4.33
C TYR A 111 -0.78 5.00 3.08
N PRO A 112 -1.46 3.94 2.64
CA PRO A 112 -2.48 4.02 1.61
C PRO A 112 -3.63 4.94 2.01
N SER A 113 -4.23 5.61 1.03
CA SER A 113 -5.41 6.42 1.25
C SER A 113 -6.38 6.34 0.08
N CYS A 114 -7.68 6.54 0.37
CA CYS A 114 -8.72 6.70 -0.62
C CYS A 114 -9.54 7.96 -0.35
N VAL A 115 -9.82 8.69 -1.40
CA VAL A 115 -10.83 9.75 -1.42
C VAL A 115 -12.04 9.24 -2.18
N LEU A 116 -13.16 9.06 -1.48
CA LEU A 116 -14.43 8.59 -2.03
C LEU A 116 -15.24 9.84 -2.44
N MET A 117 -15.04 10.29 -3.69
CA MET A 117 -15.59 11.53 -4.21
C MET A 117 -16.92 11.32 -4.92
N GLY A 118 -17.02 10.29 -5.76
CA GLY A 118 -18.23 9.93 -6.47
C GLY A 118 -19.29 9.34 -5.56
N ASP A 119 -20.56 9.66 -5.82
CA ASP A 119 -21.68 9.09 -5.07
C ASP A 119 -21.73 7.56 -5.22
N GLY A 120 -22.02 6.85 -4.14
CA GLY A 120 -22.05 5.39 -4.12
C GLY A 120 -20.68 4.70 -4.23
N SER A 121 -19.58 5.44 -4.24
CA SER A 121 -18.24 4.86 -4.36
C SER A 121 -17.86 4.03 -3.12
N GLN A 122 -17.04 2.99 -3.33
CA GLN A 122 -16.67 2.04 -2.30
C GLN A 122 -15.16 1.77 -2.30
N ALA A 123 -14.54 1.81 -1.13
CA ALA A 123 -13.14 1.49 -0.95
C ALA A 123 -12.92 0.41 0.10
N GLU A 124 -12.03 -0.53 -0.20
CA GLU A 124 -11.65 -1.59 0.72
C GLU A 124 -10.14 -1.60 0.93
N PHE A 125 -9.73 -1.89 2.14
CA PHE A 125 -8.34 -2.04 2.50
C PHE A 125 -8.14 -3.27 3.36
N TYR A 126 -7.38 -4.20 2.84
CA TYR A 126 -6.97 -5.43 3.52
C TYR A 126 -5.46 -5.45 3.66
N SER A 127 -4.94 -5.58 4.87
CA SER A 127 -3.51 -5.64 5.10
C SER A 127 -3.10 -6.66 6.15
N VAL A 128 -1.93 -7.24 5.91
CA VAL A 128 -1.22 -8.05 6.89
C VAL A 128 0.21 -7.55 6.96
N ALA A 129 0.68 -7.21 8.17
CA ALA A 129 2.06 -6.88 8.44
C ALA A 129 2.65 -7.91 9.41
N VAL A 130 3.70 -8.61 8.96
CA VAL A 130 4.40 -9.61 9.78
C VAL A 130 5.83 -9.14 9.97
N THR A 131 6.20 -8.87 11.22
CA THR A 131 7.53 -8.39 11.60
C THR A 131 8.20 -9.33 12.58
N ASN A 132 9.52 -9.47 12.47
CA ASN A 132 10.33 -10.30 13.33
C ASN A 132 11.70 -9.64 13.60
N ASN A 133 12.44 -10.14 14.58
CA ASN A 133 13.77 -9.65 14.99
C ASN A 133 13.77 -8.15 15.31
N PHE A 134 14.38 -7.31 14.48
CA PHE A 134 14.51 -5.86 14.68
C PHE A 134 13.67 -5.05 13.66
N GLN A 135 12.81 -5.69 12.91
CA GLN A 135 11.99 -5.01 11.92
C GLN A 135 11.03 -4.01 12.55
N GLN A 136 10.82 -2.90 11.86
CA GLN A 136 9.86 -1.87 12.26
C GLN A 136 8.85 -1.64 11.14
N ALA A 137 7.57 -1.71 11.45
CA ALA A 137 6.50 -1.41 10.50
C ALA A 137 5.57 -0.34 11.08
N ASP A 138 5.59 0.83 10.49
CA ASP A 138 4.62 1.90 10.75
C ASP A 138 3.70 2.02 9.53
N THR A 139 2.49 1.50 9.68
CA THR A 139 1.51 1.40 8.61
C THR A 139 0.21 2.09 8.98
N GLY A 140 -0.61 2.31 8.00
CA GLY A 140 -1.91 2.93 8.26
C GLY A 140 -2.75 3.11 7.00
N THR A 141 -3.97 3.57 7.20
CA THR A 141 -4.91 3.79 6.10
C THR A 141 -5.76 5.02 6.37
N LYS A 142 -6.05 5.77 5.32
CA LYS A 142 -6.92 6.93 5.38
C LYS A 142 -8.06 6.79 4.38
N MET A 143 -9.31 6.85 4.86
CA MET A 143 -10.51 6.89 4.04
C MET A 143 -11.22 8.23 4.24
N ILE A 144 -11.43 8.97 3.15
CA ILE A 144 -12.06 10.29 3.16
C ILE A 144 -13.33 10.21 2.31
N HIS A 145 -14.48 10.35 2.96
CA HIS A 145 -15.79 10.29 2.33
C HIS A 145 -16.26 11.71 2.00
N LEU A 146 -16.40 12.00 0.70
CA LEU A 146 -16.91 13.27 0.18
C LEU A 146 -18.27 13.10 -0.51
N GLY A 147 -18.44 12.02 -1.28
CA GLY A 147 -19.69 11.70 -1.98
C GLY A 147 -20.76 11.12 -1.03
N LYS A 148 -21.99 11.10 -1.52
CA LYS A 148 -23.14 10.51 -0.82
C LYS A 148 -23.13 8.99 -0.94
N ASN A 149 -23.67 8.30 0.06
CA ASN A 149 -23.84 6.83 0.06
C ASN A 149 -22.52 6.06 -0.15
N THR A 150 -21.39 6.66 0.23
CA THR A 150 -20.07 6.03 0.10
C THR A 150 -19.81 5.05 1.23
N LYS A 151 -19.03 4.00 0.94
CA LYS A 151 -18.70 2.94 1.90
C LYS A 151 -17.21 2.65 1.92
N SER A 152 -16.65 2.43 3.11
CA SER A 152 -15.29 1.90 3.25
C SER A 152 -15.22 0.75 4.24
N THR A 153 -14.31 -0.19 3.97
CA THR A 153 -13.97 -1.32 4.84
C THR A 153 -12.47 -1.33 5.07
N ILE A 154 -12.04 -1.42 6.32
CA ILE A 154 -10.63 -1.54 6.67
C ILE A 154 -10.45 -2.78 7.54
N ILE A 155 -9.63 -3.72 7.09
CA ILE A 155 -9.20 -4.88 7.88
C ILE A 155 -7.68 -4.91 7.84
N SER A 156 -7.05 -4.63 8.99
CA SER A 156 -5.60 -4.65 9.13
C SER A 156 -5.21 -5.59 10.26
N LYS A 157 -4.25 -6.47 9.99
CA LYS A 157 -3.72 -7.43 10.95
C LYS A 157 -2.21 -7.27 11.06
N GLY A 158 -1.69 -7.27 12.28
CA GLY A 158 -0.26 -7.18 12.56
C GLY A 158 0.20 -8.32 13.47
N ILE A 159 1.37 -8.85 13.17
CA ILE A 159 2.04 -9.85 14.01
C ILE A 159 3.48 -9.37 14.23
N SER A 160 3.90 -9.28 15.48
CA SER A 160 5.27 -8.94 15.86
C SER A 160 5.88 -10.08 16.66
N ALA A 161 7.13 -10.42 16.35
CA ALA A 161 7.92 -11.41 17.09
C ALA A 161 9.33 -10.87 17.35
N GLY A 162 10.03 -11.41 18.33
CA GLY A 162 11.37 -10.97 18.72
C GLY A 162 11.36 -9.56 19.32
N ARG A 163 12.19 -8.69 18.76
CA ARG A 163 12.30 -7.27 19.14
C ARG A 163 11.69 -6.34 18.11
N SER A 164 10.80 -6.86 17.27
CA SER A 164 10.17 -6.07 16.22
C SER A 164 9.06 -5.17 16.77
N GLU A 165 8.81 -4.10 16.04
CA GLU A 165 7.77 -3.12 16.37
C GLU A 165 6.80 -3.00 15.20
N ASN A 166 5.52 -3.00 15.51
CA ASN A 166 4.46 -2.87 14.51
C ASN A 166 3.42 -1.86 15.00
N SER A 167 3.24 -0.78 14.26
CA SER A 167 2.23 0.21 14.56
C SER A 167 1.25 0.38 13.40
N TYR A 168 -0.01 0.69 13.73
CA TYR A 168 -1.04 0.97 12.75
C TYR A 168 -1.82 2.23 13.12
N ARG A 169 -1.98 3.14 12.15
CA ARG A 169 -2.80 4.35 12.29
C ARG A 169 -3.90 4.39 11.24
N GLY A 170 -5.13 4.31 11.67
CA GLY A 170 -6.30 4.44 10.80
C GLY A 170 -6.98 5.79 10.94
N LEU A 171 -7.44 6.36 9.82
CA LEU A 171 -8.31 7.53 9.80
C LEU A 171 -9.47 7.30 8.86
N VAL A 172 -10.68 7.48 9.38
CA VAL A 172 -11.89 7.62 8.56
C VAL A 172 -12.45 9.01 8.79
N LYS A 173 -12.54 9.80 7.73
CA LYS A 173 -13.13 11.14 7.75
C LYS A 173 -14.37 11.17 6.88
N VAL A 174 -15.50 11.48 7.48
CA VAL A 174 -16.76 11.70 6.76
C VAL A 174 -17.00 13.20 6.69
N CYS A 175 -17.04 13.75 5.48
CA CYS A 175 -17.35 15.13 5.23
C CYS A 175 -18.84 15.23 4.94
N LEU A 176 -19.59 15.81 5.87
CA LEU A 176 -21.00 16.12 5.66
C LEU A 176 -21.07 17.29 4.67
N LEU A 177 -21.54 17.02 3.47
CA LEU A 177 -21.98 18.08 2.56
C LEU A 177 -23.43 18.41 2.96
N TYR A 178 -23.60 19.56 3.53
CA TYR A 178 -24.94 20.12 3.81
C TYR A 178 -25.55 20.64 2.51
#